data_765b72766c8e4b393f1a1da5a2aa890e
#
_entry.id   765b72766c8e4b393f1a1da5a2aa890e
#
_cell.length_a   1.000
_cell.length_b   1.000
_cell.length_c   1.000
_cell.angle_alpha   90.00
_cell.angle_beta   90.00
_cell.angle_gamma   90.00
#
_symmetry.space_group_name_H-M   'P 1'
#
loop_
_entity.id
_entity.type
_entity.pdbx_description
1 polymer ?
#
loop_
_entity_poly.entity_id
_entity_poly.type
_entity_poly.pdbx_seq_one_letter_code
_entity_poly.pdbx_strand_id
1 'polypeptide(L)'
;MKILGTGSYLPETVYDNAYMESIVDTSDQWIVERTGIRERHILKNERSSHMAAEAAMRAMKAAGIRSGDVGAVICATFTPDELVPSMACCVVEELGIVCPAFDVNAACTGFIYALKAA
;
A
#
# COMPACT_ATOMS: atom_id res chain seq x y z
N MET A 1 20.41 2.80 7.15
CA MET A 1 19.23 3.25 6.39
C MET A 1 18.72 4.56 6.97
N LYS A 2 18.27 5.49 6.14
CA LYS A 2 17.64 6.77 6.56
C LYS A 2 16.34 6.95 5.81
N ILE A 3 15.23 7.18 6.53
CA ILE A 3 13.94 7.53 5.93
C ILE A 3 13.97 9.02 5.56
N LEU A 4 13.78 9.35 4.29
CA LEU A 4 13.80 10.72 3.77
C LEU A 4 12.41 11.33 3.67
N GLY A 5 11.39 10.53 3.44
CA GLY A 5 10.00 10.96 3.34
C GLY A 5 9.04 9.79 3.44
N THR A 6 7.79 10.11 3.73
CA THR A 6 6.69 9.14 3.79
C THR A 6 5.51 9.66 3.00
N GLY A 7 4.68 8.75 2.50
CA GLY A 7 3.45 9.08 1.79
C GLY A 7 2.41 8.00 2.00
N SER A 8 1.14 8.38 1.93
CA SER A 8 0.01 7.47 2.07
C SER A 8 -1.09 7.83 1.06
N TYR A 9 -1.90 6.85 0.71
CA TYR A 9 -3.12 7.03 -0.05
C TYR A 9 -4.23 6.19 0.59
N LEU A 10 -5.42 6.75 0.66
CA LEU A 10 -6.62 6.07 1.16
C LEU A 10 -7.71 6.18 0.11
N PRO A 11 -8.31 5.06 -0.34
CA PRO A 11 -9.49 5.09 -1.22
C PRO A 11 -10.64 5.88 -0.60
N GLU A 12 -11.52 6.43 -1.44
CA GLU A 12 -12.65 7.26 -0.97
C GLU A 12 -13.74 6.46 -0.26
N THR A 13 -13.94 5.19 -0.65
CA THR A 13 -14.98 4.35 -0.06
C THR A 13 -14.62 3.95 1.36
N VAL A 14 -15.49 4.27 2.30
CA VAL A 14 -15.34 3.93 3.72
C VAL A 14 -16.42 2.95 4.15
N TYR A 15 -16.03 1.88 4.84
CA TYR A 15 -16.93 0.97 5.53
C TYR A 15 -16.73 1.08 7.03
N ASP A 16 -17.80 1.40 7.75
CA ASP A 16 -17.85 1.40 9.22
C ASP A 16 -18.15 0.00 9.79
N ASN A 17 -18.20 -0.10 11.10
CA ASN A 17 -18.51 -1.36 11.75
C ASN A 17 -19.99 -1.76 11.58
N ALA A 18 -20.92 -0.80 11.43
CA ALA A 18 -22.32 -1.10 11.15
C ALA A 18 -22.50 -1.80 9.80
N TYR A 19 -21.73 -1.37 8.78
CA TYR A 19 -21.68 -2.09 7.51
C TYR A 19 -21.14 -3.51 7.70
N MET A 20 -20.09 -3.70 8.49
CA MET A 20 -19.51 -5.03 8.74
C MET A 20 -20.52 -5.95 9.46
N GLU A 21 -21.29 -5.46 10.42
CA GLU A 21 -22.37 -6.22 11.07
C GLU A 21 -23.45 -6.69 10.08
N SER A 22 -23.66 -5.94 8.99
CA SER A 22 -24.64 -6.31 7.96
C SER A 22 -24.21 -7.47 7.06
N ILE A 23 -22.92 -7.82 7.03
CA ILE A 23 -22.36 -8.80 6.08
C ILE A 23 -21.69 -10.00 6.76
N VAL A 24 -21.29 -9.88 8.03
CA VAL A 24 -20.66 -10.97 8.80
C VAL A 24 -21.18 -10.97 10.24
N ASP A 25 -21.15 -12.13 10.90
CA ASP A 25 -21.52 -12.29 12.30
C ASP A 25 -20.46 -11.66 13.22
N THR A 26 -20.64 -10.39 13.56
CA THR A 26 -19.74 -9.57 14.39
C THR A 26 -20.52 -8.44 15.09
N SER A 27 -19.82 -7.61 15.88
CA SER A 27 -20.35 -6.38 16.45
C SER A 27 -19.32 -5.27 16.50
N ASP A 28 -19.76 -4.00 16.51
CA ASP A 28 -18.88 -2.84 16.69
C ASP A 28 -18.03 -3.00 17.96
N GLN A 29 -18.69 -3.39 19.07
CA GLN A 29 -18.00 -3.62 20.33
C GLN A 29 -16.87 -4.65 20.18
N TRP A 30 -17.15 -5.81 19.58
CA TRP A 30 -16.16 -6.88 19.38
C TRP A 30 -14.98 -6.42 18.53
N ILE A 31 -15.25 -5.70 17.43
CA ILE A 31 -14.20 -5.19 16.52
C ILE A 31 -13.33 -4.16 17.24
N VAL A 32 -13.95 -3.18 17.93
CA VAL A 32 -13.22 -2.10 18.60
C VAL A 32 -12.40 -2.62 19.78
N GLU A 33 -12.93 -3.52 20.60
CA GLU A 33 -12.19 -4.09 21.73
C GLU A 33 -10.96 -4.87 21.31
N ARG A 34 -10.99 -5.53 20.14
CA ARG A 34 -9.89 -6.37 19.65
C ARG A 34 -8.90 -5.64 18.74
N THR A 35 -9.33 -4.63 18.02
CA THR A 35 -8.55 -4.01 16.95
C THR A 35 -8.42 -2.50 17.07
N GLY A 36 -9.33 -1.86 17.78
CA GLY A 36 -9.47 -0.40 17.80
C GLY A 36 -10.06 0.19 16.51
N ILE A 37 -10.38 -0.64 15.51
CA ILE A 37 -10.82 -0.20 14.19
C ILE A 37 -12.31 0.20 14.23
N ARG A 38 -12.62 1.41 13.76
CA ARG A 38 -13.99 1.91 13.59
C ARG A 38 -14.41 1.99 12.14
N GLU A 39 -13.45 2.28 11.25
CA GLU A 39 -13.66 2.46 9.82
C GLU A 39 -12.49 1.85 9.04
N ARG A 40 -12.73 1.45 7.79
CA ARG A 40 -11.71 1.02 6.85
C ARG A 40 -12.00 1.56 5.47
N HIS A 41 -10.95 2.02 4.80
CA HIS A 41 -11.02 2.43 3.42
C HIS A 41 -10.91 1.21 2.51
N ILE A 42 -11.83 1.10 1.57
CA ILE A 42 -11.97 -0.07 0.70
C ILE A 42 -11.73 0.33 -0.74
N LEU A 43 -10.83 -0.37 -1.38
CA LEU A 43 -10.60 -0.26 -2.82
C LEU A 43 -11.77 -0.88 -3.59
N LYS A 44 -12.40 -0.13 -4.50
CA LYS A 44 -13.52 -0.61 -5.32
C LYS A 44 -13.22 -0.60 -6.81
N ASN A 45 -12.86 0.54 -7.35
CA ASN A 45 -12.73 0.78 -8.78
C ASN A 45 -11.30 1.12 -9.21
N GLU A 46 -10.38 1.20 -8.27
CA GLU A 46 -8.98 1.52 -8.48
C GLU A 46 -8.14 0.24 -8.39
N ARG A 47 -6.94 0.27 -8.94
CA ARG A 47 -5.96 -0.80 -8.77
C ARG A 47 -5.12 -0.55 -7.51
N SER A 48 -4.65 -1.62 -6.86
CA SER A 48 -3.74 -1.51 -5.72
C SER A 48 -2.40 -0.86 -6.12
N SER A 49 -1.94 -1.09 -7.36
CA SER A 49 -0.77 -0.41 -7.92
C SER A 49 -0.96 1.11 -8.01
N HIS A 50 -2.15 1.59 -8.36
CA HIS A 50 -2.47 3.02 -8.36
C HIS A 50 -2.37 3.62 -6.95
N MET A 51 -2.94 2.97 -5.95
CA MET A 51 -2.79 3.40 -4.54
C MET A 51 -1.31 3.51 -4.14
N ALA A 52 -0.51 2.52 -4.53
CA ALA A 52 0.92 2.50 -4.22
C ALA A 52 1.69 3.60 -4.95
N ALA A 53 1.36 3.87 -6.22
CA ALA A 53 1.95 4.95 -7.02
C ALA A 53 1.63 6.33 -6.41
N GLU A 54 0.38 6.59 -6.05
CA GLU A 54 -0.03 7.83 -5.38
C GLU A 54 0.69 8.04 -4.03
N ALA A 55 0.79 6.98 -3.23
CA ALA A 55 1.53 7.02 -1.97
C ALA A 55 3.04 7.29 -2.20
N ALA A 56 3.64 6.63 -3.19
CA ALA A 56 5.04 6.83 -3.56
C ALA A 56 5.31 8.26 -4.06
N MET A 57 4.43 8.82 -4.89
CA MET A 57 4.52 10.20 -5.36
C MET A 57 4.50 11.20 -4.19
N ARG A 58 3.63 10.98 -3.21
CA ARG A 58 3.57 11.80 -1.99
C ARG A 58 4.83 11.66 -1.15
N ALA A 59 5.37 10.43 -1.03
CA ALA A 59 6.63 10.18 -0.33
C ALA A 59 7.82 10.87 -1.00
N MET A 60 7.94 10.79 -2.34
CA MET A 60 8.97 11.49 -3.11
C MET A 60 8.87 13.01 -2.92
N LYS A 61 7.66 13.57 -2.98
CA LYS A 61 7.42 15.00 -2.71
C LYS A 61 7.87 15.40 -1.31
N ALA A 62 7.53 14.61 -0.29
CA ALA A 62 7.95 14.86 1.09
C ALA A 62 9.47 14.76 1.28
N ALA A 63 10.11 13.85 0.55
CA ALA A 63 11.56 13.68 0.55
C ALA A 63 12.32 14.73 -0.27
N GLY A 64 11.65 15.48 -1.15
CA GLY A 64 12.27 16.44 -2.07
C GLY A 64 13.10 15.77 -3.17
N ILE A 65 12.76 14.52 -3.56
CA ILE A 65 13.45 13.74 -4.62
C ILE A 65 12.57 13.65 -5.87
N ARG A 66 13.22 13.37 -7.01
CA ARG A 66 12.59 13.20 -8.33
C ARG A 66 12.63 11.73 -8.76
N SER A 67 11.84 11.38 -9.77
CA SER A 67 11.78 10.01 -10.33
C SER A 67 13.18 9.46 -10.69
N GLY A 68 14.07 10.30 -11.23
CA GLY A 68 15.44 9.88 -11.58
C GLY A 68 16.38 9.62 -10.40
N ASP A 69 15.97 9.97 -9.19
CA ASP A 69 16.74 9.74 -7.96
C ASP A 69 16.37 8.39 -7.30
N VAL A 70 15.33 7.70 -7.81
CA VAL A 70 14.87 6.41 -7.28
C VAL A 70 15.71 5.27 -7.82
N GLY A 71 16.42 4.57 -6.95
CA GLY A 71 17.32 3.46 -7.31
C GLY A 71 16.61 2.09 -7.38
N ALA A 72 15.53 1.89 -6.67
CA ALA A 72 14.71 0.67 -6.71
C ALA A 72 13.31 0.93 -6.14
N VAL A 73 12.33 0.12 -6.55
CA VAL A 73 10.99 0.07 -5.94
C VAL A 73 10.72 -1.34 -5.43
N ILE A 74 10.37 -1.44 -4.15
CA ILE A 74 10.05 -2.72 -3.48
C ILE A 74 8.64 -2.61 -2.92
N CYS A 75 7.71 -3.42 -3.42
CA CYS A 75 6.36 -3.52 -2.89
C CYS A 75 6.23 -4.70 -1.92
N ALA A 76 5.80 -4.43 -0.70
CA ALA A 76 5.45 -5.47 0.26
C ALA A 76 3.96 -5.77 0.13
N THR A 77 3.61 -6.84 -0.59
CA THR A 77 2.22 -7.26 -0.81
C THR A 77 2.11 -8.76 -0.94
N PHE A 78 0.96 -9.33 -0.54
CA PHE A 78 0.55 -10.72 -0.86
C PHE A 78 -0.74 -10.75 -1.69
N THR A 79 -1.29 -9.57 -2.01
CA THR A 79 -2.49 -9.39 -2.85
C THR A 79 -2.18 -8.41 -3.97
N PRO A 80 -1.22 -8.71 -4.87
CA PRO A 80 -0.95 -7.86 -6.01
C PRO A 80 -2.16 -7.86 -6.96
N ASP A 81 -2.25 -6.85 -7.82
CA ASP A 81 -3.31 -6.78 -8.84
C ASP A 81 -3.22 -7.95 -9.82
N GLU A 82 -2.00 -8.38 -10.14
CA GLU A 82 -1.67 -9.49 -11.03
C GLU A 82 -0.41 -10.21 -10.54
N LEU A 83 -0.26 -11.49 -10.91
CA LEU A 83 0.95 -12.24 -10.58
C LEU A 83 2.15 -11.80 -11.42
N VAL A 84 1.91 -11.39 -12.65
CA VAL A 84 2.91 -10.90 -13.61
C VAL A 84 2.23 -9.84 -14.50
N PRO A 85 2.77 -8.62 -14.62
CA PRO A 85 3.99 -8.13 -13.94
C PRO A 85 3.81 -7.98 -12.43
N SER A 86 4.95 -7.83 -11.68
CA SER A 86 4.88 -7.57 -10.24
C SER A 86 4.21 -6.22 -9.97
N MET A 87 3.62 -6.06 -8.81
CA MET A 87 2.99 -4.78 -8.41
C MET A 87 4.00 -3.63 -8.44
N ALA A 88 5.23 -3.86 -8.01
CA ALA A 88 6.31 -2.86 -8.10
C ALA A 88 6.59 -2.43 -9.55
N CYS A 89 6.50 -3.36 -10.52
CA CYS A 89 6.63 -3.01 -11.95
C CYS A 89 5.49 -2.10 -12.44
N CYS A 90 4.26 -2.37 -12.01
CA CYS A 90 3.12 -1.49 -12.33
C CYS A 90 3.31 -0.09 -11.73
N VAL A 91 3.82 -0.01 -10.51
CA VAL A 91 4.10 1.28 -9.83
C VAL A 91 5.16 2.10 -10.57
N VAL A 92 6.28 1.49 -10.97
CA VAL A 92 7.34 2.22 -11.69
C VAL A 92 6.86 2.67 -13.08
N GLU A 93 6.03 1.88 -13.75
CA GLU A 93 5.40 2.26 -15.02
C GLU A 93 4.50 3.49 -14.83
N GLU A 94 3.61 3.48 -13.85
CA GLU A 94 2.69 4.58 -13.57
C GLU A 94 3.41 5.88 -13.19
N LEU A 95 4.53 5.77 -12.47
CA LEU A 95 5.35 6.92 -12.05
C LEU A 95 6.37 7.37 -13.11
N GLY A 96 6.50 6.65 -14.23
CA GLY A 96 7.54 6.91 -15.24
C GLY A 96 8.96 6.75 -14.70
N ILE A 97 9.17 5.83 -13.75
CA ILE A 97 10.48 5.52 -13.15
C ILE A 97 11.11 4.35 -13.89
N VAL A 98 12.43 4.41 -14.08
CA VAL A 98 13.22 3.33 -14.67
C VAL A 98 14.24 2.85 -13.65
N CYS A 99 13.91 1.78 -12.94
CA CYS A 99 14.79 1.16 -11.95
C CYS A 99 14.38 -0.31 -11.70
N PRO A 100 15.21 -1.12 -11.03
CA PRO A 100 14.80 -2.43 -10.53
C PRO A 100 13.52 -2.34 -9.68
N ALA A 101 12.57 -3.25 -9.94
CA ALA A 101 11.28 -3.29 -9.24
C ALA A 101 10.86 -4.73 -8.97
N PHE A 102 10.52 -5.05 -7.74
CA PHE A 102 10.09 -6.39 -7.34
C PHE A 102 9.20 -6.37 -6.09
N ASP A 103 8.43 -7.43 -5.91
CA ASP A 103 7.55 -7.59 -4.76
C ASP A 103 8.18 -8.50 -3.70
N VAL A 104 7.84 -8.22 -2.44
CA VAL A 104 8.14 -9.08 -1.28
C VAL A 104 6.83 -9.62 -0.74
N ASN A 105 6.63 -10.92 -0.87
CA ASN A 105 5.48 -11.62 -0.30
C ASN A 105 5.88 -12.33 0.99
N ALA A 106 5.58 -11.73 2.13
CA ALA A 106 5.81 -12.28 3.46
C ALA A 106 4.71 -11.86 4.45
N ALA A 107 3.47 -11.75 3.96
CA ALA A 107 2.29 -11.38 4.75
C ALA A 107 2.58 -10.19 5.70
N CYS A 108 2.25 -10.33 6.99
CA CYS A 108 2.39 -9.26 7.98
C CYS A 108 3.84 -8.80 8.23
N THR A 109 4.84 -9.62 7.89
CA THR A 109 6.27 -9.28 8.01
C THR A 109 6.87 -8.67 6.73
N GLY A 110 6.10 -8.62 5.64
CA GLY A 110 6.56 -8.17 4.33
C GLY A 110 7.20 -6.80 4.33
N PHE A 111 6.61 -5.83 5.03
CA PHE A 111 7.17 -4.49 5.15
C PHE A 111 8.58 -4.47 5.79
N ILE A 112 8.78 -5.26 6.87
CA ILE A 112 10.07 -5.35 7.54
C ILE A 112 11.12 -5.99 6.62
N TYR A 113 10.72 -7.00 5.84
CA TYR A 113 11.62 -7.65 4.88
C TYR A 113 11.94 -6.74 3.70
N ALA A 114 10.97 -5.96 3.20
CA ALA A 114 11.21 -4.95 2.18
C ALA A 114 12.21 -3.88 2.66
N LEU A 115 12.04 -3.38 3.90
CA LEU A 115 13.01 -2.46 4.52
C LEU A 115 14.42 -3.07 4.70
N LYS A 116 14.50 -4.38 4.91
CA LYS A 116 15.79 -5.08 5.03
C LYS A 116 16.47 -5.27 3.68
N ALA A 117 15.66 -5.40 2.62
CA ALA A 117 16.16 -5.55 1.24
C ALA A 117 16.60 -4.21 0.62
N ALA A 118 16.01 -3.10 1.06
CA ALA A 118 16.38 -1.74 0.66
C ALA A 118 17.68 -1.26 1.34
#